data_a81520d464b545d280d72f4dec271889
#
_entry.id   a81520d464b545d280d72f4dec271889
#
_cell.length_a   1.000
_cell.length_b   1.000
_cell.length_c   1.000
_cell.angle_alpha   90.00
_cell.angle_beta   90.00
_cell.angle_gamma   90.00
#
_symmetry.space_group_name_H-M   'P 1'
#
loop_
_entity.id
_entity.type
_entity.pdbx_description
1 polymer ?
#
loop_
_entity_poly.entity_id
_entity_poly.type
_entity_poly.pdbx_seq_one_letter_code
_entity_poly.pdbx_strand_id
1 'polypeptide(L)'
;YGQGHGVRGKGEWEVVPEVIDALDRAFYLAFQAVEPTGKRIVLALDVSGSMNAGSIAGIPGLTPRIGSAAMAMITYRTEKQVVLVAFSGKMVPVDISRCQRLDDVVRRVSNLPFGGTDCALPMLWALENHVQADAFIIYTDSDTWDGHIHPVQALRKYREKTGIPAKLIVIGMVANKFSIADPLDAGMMDVVGFDTAAPQVISQFIVAD
;
A
#
# COMPACT_ATOMS: atom_id res chain seq x y z
N TYR A 1 13.44 -17.16 5.33
CA TYR A 1 13.54 -18.60 5.65
C TYR A 1 13.23 -19.46 4.42
N GLY A 2 12.15 -19.22 3.71
CA GLY A 2 11.70 -20.03 2.57
C GLY A 2 12.67 -20.13 1.38
N GLN A 3 13.71 -19.31 1.34
CA GLN A 3 14.74 -19.37 0.29
C GLN A 3 15.82 -20.44 0.56
N GLY A 4 15.89 -21.00 1.77
CA GLY A 4 16.87 -22.03 2.16
C GLY A 4 18.30 -21.51 2.32
N HIS A 5 18.53 -20.21 2.18
CA HIS A 5 19.88 -19.63 2.34
C HIS A 5 19.83 -18.21 2.94
N GLY A 6 20.91 -17.81 3.56
CA GLY A 6 21.09 -16.49 4.13
C GLY A 6 21.31 -15.41 3.07
N VAL A 7 20.66 -14.27 3.21
CA VAL A 7 20.87 -13.11 2.32
C VAL A 7 22.22 -12.41 2.61
N ARG A 8 22.69 -12.52 3.87
CA ARG A 8 23.99 -12.02 4.31
C ARG A 8 24.81 -13.18 4.86
N GLY A 9 25.62 -13.81 4.02
CA GLY A 9 26.49 -14.89 4.43
C GLY A 9 26.30 -16.18 3.64
N LYS A 10 26.99 -17.24 4.07
CA LYS A 10 27.02 -18.57 3.42
C LYS A 10 26.14 -19.61 4.16
N GLY A 11 25.26 -19.15 5.04
CA GLY A 11 24.38 -20.06 5.78
C GLY A 11 23.32 -20.64 4.84
N GLU A 12 23.25 -21.97 4.80
CA GLU A 12 22.21 -22.72 4.10
C GLU A 12 21.43 -23.57 5.12
N TRP A 13 20.17 -23.82 4.85
CA TRP A 13 19.29 -24.67 5.67
C TRP A 13 18.23 -25.34 4.82
N GLU A 14 17.79 -26.49 5.27
CA GLU A 14 16.64 -27.14 4.68
C GLU A 14 15.35 -26.36 5.01
N VAL A 15 14.55 -26.14 3.99
CA VAL A 15 13.27 -25.45 4.14
C VAL A 15 12.23 -26.44 4.67
N VAL A 16 11.76 -26.24 5.90
CA VAL A 16 10.74 -27.06 6.54
C VAL A 16 9.36 -26.43 6.26
N PRO A 17 8.47 -27.11 5.53
CA PRO A 17 7.16 -26.56 5.17
C PRO A 17 6.32 -26.14 6.39
N GLU A 18 6.34 -26.90 7.46
CA GLU A 18 5.61 -26.63 8.69
C GLU A 18 6.04 -25.31 9.36
N VAL A 19 7.34 -24.95 9.23
CA VAL A 19 7.86 -23.67 9.71
C VAL A 19 7.32 -22.53 8.83
N ILE A 20 7.29 -22.70 7.52
CA ILE A 20 6.69 -21.71 6.62
C ILE A 20 5.22 -21.48 6.95
N ASP A 21 4.46 -22.57 7.13
CA ASP A 21 3.04 -22.49 7.50
C ASP A 21 2.82 -21.83 8.87
N ALA A 22 3.72 -22.09 9.84
CA ALA A 22 3.66 -21.43 11.14
C ALA A 22 3.95 -19.93 11.06
N LEU A 23 4.95 -19.53 10.27
CA LEU A 23 5.28 -18.12 10.01
C LEU A 23 4.15 -17.39 9.28
N ASP A 24 3.53 -18.04 8.29
CA ASP A 24 2.38 -17.50 7.58
C ASP A 24 1.19 -17.29 8.54
N ARG A 25 0.87 -18.29 9.37
CA ARG A 25 -0.16 -18.14 10.40
C ARG A 25 0.15 -17.02 11.38
N ALA A 26 1.39 -16.91 11.86
CA ALA A 26 1.81 -15.86 12.78
C ALA A 26 1.68 -14.46 12.17
N PHE A 27 2.03 -14.32 10.89
CA PHE A 27 1.84 -13.08 10.14
C PHE A 27 0.37 -12.64 10.13
N TYR A 28 -0.55 -13.55 9.85
CA TYR A 28 -1.99 -13.19 9.83
C TYR A 28 -2.60 -13.02 11.23
N LEU A 29 -2.10 -13.71 12.24
CA LEU A 29 -2.56 -13.51 13.62
C LEU A 29 -2.21 -12.09 14.13
N ALA A 30 -1.10 -11.52 13.68
CA ALA A 30 -0.72 -10.16 14.02
C ALA A 30 -1.76 -9.11 13.57
N PHE A 31 -2.55 -9.40 12.51
CA PHE A 31 -3.59 -8.49 12.00
C PHE A 31 -4.81 -8.38 12.93
N GLN A 32 -5.03 -9.35 13.80
CA GLN A 32 -6.14 -9.31 14.77
C GLN A 32 -6.00 -8.19 15.80
N ALA A 33 -4.79 -7.63 15.95
CA ALA A 33 -4.53 -6.48 16.80
C ALA A 33 -4.91 -5.14 16.15
N VAL A 34 -5.25 -5.12 14.85
CA VAL A 34 -5.64 -3.90 14.12
C VAL A 34 -7.15 -3.75 14.18
N GLU A 35 -7.61 -2.69 14.85
CA GLU A 35 -9.04 -2.36 14.91
C GLU A 35 -9.51 -1.80 13.57
N PRO A 36 -10.63 -2.34 12.99
CA PRO A 36 -11.17 -1.82 11.75
C PRO A 36 -11.77 -0.43 11.96
N THR A 37 -11.56 0.45 11.00
CA THR A 37 -12.12 1.82 11.01
C THR A 37 -13.61 1.84 10.66
N GLY A 38 -14.09 0.82 9.94
CA GLY A 38 -15.45 0.77 9.41
C GLY A 38 -15.69 1.75 8.25
N LYS A 39 -14.67 2.44 7.77
CA LYS A 39 -14.75 3.42 6.68
C LYS A 39 -14.60 2.74 5.31
N ARG A 40 -15.03 3.44 4.27
CA ARG A 40 -14.84 3.02 2.87
C ARG A 40 -13.44 3.44 2.43
N ILE A 41 -12.61 2.48 2.09
CA ILE A 41 -11.19 2.73 1.81
C ILE A 41 -10.85 2.27 0.39
N VAL A 42 -10.14 3.11 -0.35
CA VAL A 42 -9.45 2.72 -1.57
C VAL A 42 -7.97 2.53 -1.23
N LEU A 43 -7.49 1.29 -1.37
CA LEU A 43 -6.08 0.94 -1.28
C LEU A 43 -5.47 0.95 -2.67
N ALA A 44 -4.45 1.75 -2.88
CA ALA A 44 -3.80 1.89 -4.16
C ALA A 44 -2.32 1.48 -4.08
N LEU A 45 -1.96 0.44 -4.83
CA LEU A 45 -0.60 -0.07 -4.92
C LEU A 45 0.09 0.53 -6.14
N ASP A 46 1.17 1.23 -5.90
CA ASP A 46 2.11 1.61 -6.95
C ASP A 46 2.81 0.35 -7.46
N VAL A 47 2.71 0.10 -8.77
CA VAL A 47 3.39 -1.01 -9.44
C VAL A 47 4.42 -0.51 -10.45
N SER A 48 4.90 0.72 -10.30
CA SER A 48 6.01 1.26 -11.08
C SER A 48 7.28 0.42 -10.95
N GLY A 49 8.21 0.60 -11.89
CA GLY A 49 9.44 -0.20 -11.93
C GLY A 49 10.34 0.01 -10.71
N SER A 50 10.39 1.22 -10.16
CA SER A 50 11.18 1.61 -8.99
C SER A 50 10.79 0.83 -7.73
N MET A 51 9.51 0.46 -7.58
CA MET A 51 9.03 -0.36 -6.46
C MET A 51 9.70 -1.74 -6.32
N ASN A 52 10.41 -2.21 -7.35
CA ASN A 52 11.22 -3.43 -7.30
C ASN A 52 12.68 -3.18 -6.91
N ALA A 53 13.12 -1.92 -6.85
CA ALA A 53 14.49 -1.57 -6.58
C ALA A 53 14.77 -1.44 -5.08
N GLY A 54 16.01 -1.76 -4.68
CA GLY A 54 16.48 -1.56 -3.33
C GLY A 54 15.89 -2.49 -2.28
N SER A 55 16.07 -2.11 -1.03
CA SER A 55 15.54 -2.83 0.15
C SER A 55 15.06 -1.82 1.16
N ILE A 56 13.90 -2.08 1.77
CA ILE A 56 13.31 -1.25 2.83
C ILE A 56 13.63 -1.82 4.21
N ALA A 57 13.52 -1.00 5.25
CA ALA A 57 13.77 -1.35 6.66
C ALA A 57 15.14 -1.98 6.90
N GLY A 58 16.12 -1.77 6.01
CA GLY A 58 17.44 -2.41 6.09
C GLY A 58 17.44 -3.93 5.90
N ILE A 59 16.34 -4.51 5.41
CA ILE A 59 16.17 -5.96 5.22
C ILE A 59 16.46 -6.30 3.76
N PRO A 60 17.56 -7.02 3.47
CA PRO A 60 17.89 -7.43 2.12
C PRO A 60 16.78 -8.28 1.49
N GLY A 61 16.42 -7.97 0.24
CA GLY A 61 15.37 -8.69 -0.47
C GLY A 61 13.94 -8.24 -0.14
N LEU A 62 13.72 -7.42 0.89
CA LEU A 62 12.43 -6.80 1.14
C LEU A 62 12.32 -5.52 0.30
N THR A 63 11.77 -5.65 -0.90
CA THR A 63 11.57 -4.49 -1.79
C THR A 63 10.39 -3.62 -1.36
N PRO A 64 10.31 -2.35 -1.80
CA PRO A 64 9.12 -1.52 -1.62
C PRO A 64 7.83 -2.23 -2.02
N ARG A 65 7.84 -2.96 -3.13
CA ARG A 65 6.69 -3.73 -3.63
C ARG A 65 6.23 -4.82 -2.67
N ILE A 66 7.16 -5.59 -2.11
CA ILE A 66 6.84 -6.65 -1.14
C ILE A 66 6.27 -6.03 0.13
N GLY A 67 6.90 -4.97 0.62
CA GLY A 67 6.44 -4.27 1.82
C GLY A 67 5.06 -3.64 1.64
N SER A 68 4.81 -2.97 0.51
CA SER A 68 3.50 -2.38 0.21
C SER A 68 2.41 -3.44 0.11
N ALA A 69 2.68 -4.56 -0.55
CA ALA A 69 1.73 -5.69 -0.61
C ALA A 69 1.41 -6.24 0.79
N ALA A 70 2.43 -6.41 1.65
CA ALA A 70 2.25 -6.89 3.00
C ALA A 70 1.38 -5.93 3.84
N MET A 71 1.69 -4.63 3.82
CA MET A 71 0.92 -3.61 4.56
C MET A 71 -0.51 -3.47 4.03
N ALA A 72 -0.69 -3.45 2.72
CA ALA A 72 -2.00 -3.36 2.10
C ALA A 72 -2.89 -4.55 2.46
N MET A 73 -2.33 -5.76 2.53
CA MET A 73 -3.08 -6.97 2.91
C MET A 73 -3.59 -6.91 4.36
N ILE A 74 -2.88 -6.23 5.27
CA ILE A 74 -3.36 -5.99 6.65
C ILE A 74 -4.71 -5.25 6.57
N THR A 75 -4.71 -4.06 5.97
CA THR A 75 -5.91 -3.23 5.84
C THR A 75 -7.00 -3.95 5.02
N TYR A 76 -6.64 -4.60 3.92
CA TYR A 76 -7.58 -5.29 3.04
C TYR A 76 -8.32 -6.45 3.73
N ARG A 77 -7.68 -7.14 4.68
CA ARG A 77 -8.29 -8.21 5.47
C ARG A 77 -9.10 -7.69 6.66
N THR A 78 -8.63 -6.62 7.29
CA THR A 78 -9.24 -6.07 8.50
C THR A 78 -10.49 -5.27 8.19
N GLU A 79 -10.46 -4.45 7.14
CA GLU A 79 -11.56 -3.57 6.77
C GLU A 79 -12.62 -4.27 5.92
N LYS A 80 -13.89 -3.96 6.17
CA LYS A 80 -15.01 -4.57 5.44
C LYS A 80 -15.25 -3.92 4.07
N GLN A 81 -15.11 -2.60 3.98
CA GLN A 81 -15.43 -1.79 2.81
C GLN A 81 -14.15 -1.27 2.16
N VAL A 82 -13.45 -2.15 1.45
CA VAL A 82 -12.19 -1.82 0.79
C VAL A 82 -12.23 -2.21 -0.67
N VAL A 83 -11.78 -1.29 -1.50
CA VAL A 83 -11.45 -1.52 -2.91
C VAL A 83 -9.94 -1.48 -3.07
N LEU A 84 -9.35 -2.55 -3.58
CA LEU A 84 -7.93 -2.64 -3.85
C LEU A 84 -7.70 -2.40 -5.35
N VAL A 85 -6.83 -1.46 -5.65
CA VAL A 85 -6.43 -1.09 -7.03
C VAL A 85 -4.91 -1.05 -7.15
N ALA A 86 -4.41 -1.15 -8.36
CA ALA A 86 -3.00 -0.89 -8.66
C ALA A 86 -2.89 0.21 -9.72
N PHE A 87 -1.79 0.91 -9.71
CA PHE A 87 -1.52 1.97 -10.67
C PHE A 87 -0.02 2.09 -10.97
N SER A 88 0.27 2.67 -12.12
CA SER A 88 1.58 3.17 -12.53
C SER A 88 1.36 4.51 -13.26
N GLY A 89 1.75 4.68 -14.51
CA GLY A 89 1.28 5.77 -15.37
C GLY A 89 -0.18 5.61 -15.84
N LYS A 90 -0.84 4.53 -15.45
CA LYS A 90 -2.27 4.24 -15.67
C LYS A 90 -2.79 3.30 -14.61
N MET A 91 -4.12 3.23 -14.45
CA MET A 91 -4.74 2.21 -13.60
C MET A 91 -4.49 0.81 -14.17
N VAL A 92 -4.17 -0.13 -13.29
CA VAL A 92 -3.85 -1.53 -13.63
C VAL A 92 -4.86 -2.44 -12.93
N PRO A 93 -5.55 -3.32 -13.65
CA PRO A 93 -6.45 -4.29 -13.03
C PRO A 93 -5.69 -5.20 -12.05
N VAL A 94 -6.27 -5.40 -10.88
CA VAL A 94 -5.74 -6.25 -9.82
C VAL A 94 -6.82 -7.25 -9.39
N ASP A 95 -6.50 -8.54 -9.49
CA ASP A 95 -7.35 -9.63 -9.02
C ASP A 95 -6.70 -10.29 -7.80
N ILE A 96 -6.97 -9.75 -6.62
CA ILE A 96 -6.45 -10.22 -5.33
C ILE A 96 -7.63 -10.47 -4.40
N SER A 97 -7.67 -11.69 -3.86
CA SER A 97 -8.65 -12.09 -2.84
C SER A 97 -8.13 -11.76 -1.43
N ARG A 98 -9.05 -11.41 -0.51
CA ARG A 98 -8.74 -11.18 0.91
C ARG A 98 -8.14 -12.40 1.60
N CYS A 99 -8.47 -13.60 1.15
CA CYS A 99 -7.98 -14.86 1.73
C CYS A 99 -6.68 -15.36 1.06
N GLN A 100 -6.19 -14.65 0.04
CA GLN A 100 -4.99 -15.05 -0.70
C GLN A 100 -3.74 -14.93 0.16
N ARG A 101 -2.80 -15.87 0.03
CA ARG A 101 -1.53 -15.83 0.75
C ARG A 101 -0.66 -14.67 0.27
N LEU A 102 0.16 -14.12 1.16
CA LEU A 102 1.01 -12.98 0.85
C LEU A 102 1.96 -13.25 -0.31
N ASP A 103 2.55 -14.45 -0.37
CA ASP A 103 3.47 -14.84 -1.46
C ASP A 103 2.78 -14.85 -2.83
N ASP A 104 1.51 -15.28 -2.90
CA ASP A 104 0.71 -15.22 -4.12
C ASP A 104 0.34 -13.77 -4.49
N VAL A 105 0.01 -12.94 -3.50
CA VAL A 105 -0.26 -11.51 -3.71
C VAL A 105 0.99 -10.82 -4.28
N VAL A 106 2.14 -11.02 -3.65
CA VAL A 106 3.42 -10.46 -4.11
C VAL A 106 3.72 -10.90 -5.53
N ARG A 107 3.54 -12.18 -5.85
CA ARG A 107 3.76 -12.71 -7.21
C ARG A 107 2.83 -12.07 -8.22
N ARG A 108 1.54 -11.90 -7.90
CA ARG A 108 0.56 -11.22 -8.77
C ARG A 108 0.93 -9.77 -9.02
N VAL A 109 1.21 -9.02 -7.96
CA VAL A 109 1.59 -7.60 -8.06
C VAL A 109 2.90 -7.43 -8.83
N SER A 110 3.86 -8.36 -8.68
CA SER A 110 5.14 -8.32 -9.38
C SER A 110 5.04 -8.59 -10.88
N ASN A 111 3.98 -9.26 -11.31
CA ASN A 111 3.73 -9.58 -12.73
C ASN A 111 2.82 -8.54 -13.43
N LEU A 112 2.39 -7.49 -12.72
CA LEU A 112 1.59 -6.43 -13.34
C LEU A 112 2.46 -5.55 -14.25
N PRO A 113 1.87 -4.99 -15.32
CA PRO A 113 2.57 -4.04 -16.19
C PRO A 113 3.00 -2.82 -15.38
N PHE A 114 4.24 -2.39 -15.54
CA PHE A 114 4.79 -1.22 -14.87
C PHE A 114 5.03 -0.06 -15.86
N GLY A 115 5.19 1.15 -15.32
CA GLY A 115 5.40 2.38 -16.08
C GLY A 115 5.88 3.49 -15.16
N GLY A 116 5.59 4.74 -15.51
CA GLY A 116 5.76 5.89 -14.61
C GLY A 116 4.84 5.82 -13.41
N THR A 117 4.92 6.80 -12.51
CA THR A 117 4.12 6.85 -11.29
C THR A 117 3.20 8.07 -11.31
N ASP A 118 1.89 7.87 -11.33
CA ASP A 118 0.88 8.93 -11.20
C ASP A 118 -0.02 8.67 -9.99
N CYS A 119 0.34 9.24 -8.85
CA CYS A 119 -0.40 9.10 -7.59
C CYS A 119 -1.77 9.83 -7.58
N ALA A 120 -2.12 10.60 -8.60
CA ALA A 120 -3.46 11.19 -8.73
C ALA A 120 -4.50 10.19 -9.27
N LEU A 121 -4.06 9.16 -9.98
CA LEU A 121 -4.94 8.20 -10.64
C LEU A 121 -5.96 7.52 -9.72
N PRO A 122 -5.64 7.09 -8.50
CA PRO A 122 -6.63 6.43 -7.63
C PRO A 122 -7.85 7.31 -7.35
N MET A 123 -7.66 8.61 -7.08
CA MET A 123 -8.75 9.55 -6.82
C MET A 123 -9.56 9.86 -8.08
N LEU A 124 -8.87 10.05 -9.22
CA LEU A 124 -9.53 10.29 -10.52
C LEU A 124 -10.35 9.08 -10.95
N TRP A 125 -9.77 7.89 -10.83
CA TRP A 125 -10.45 6.63 -11.14
C TRP A 125 -11.69 6.42 -10.25
N ALA A 126 -11.57 6.70 -8.94
CA ALA A 126 -12.69 6.57 -8.02
C ALA A 126 -13.82 7.53 -8.40
N LEU A 127 -13.49 8.77 -8.83
CA LEU A 127 -14.46 9.74 -9.31
C LEU A 127 -15.17 9.27 -10.59
N GLU A 128 -14.42 8.78 -11.57
CA GLU A 128 -14.94 8.30 -12.84
C GLU A 128 -15.84 7.06 -12.70
N ASN A 129 -15.50 6.18 -11.74
CA ASN A 129 -16.23 4.94 -11.48
C ASN A 129 -17.27 5.07 -10.36
N HIS A 130 -17.54 6.28 -9.87
CA HIS A 130 -18.51 6.56 -8.81
C HIS A 130 -18.24 5.78 -7.51
N VAL A 131 -16.96 5.46 -7.24
CA VAL A 131 -16.53 4.78 -6.02
C VAL A 131 -16.54 5.78 -4.87
N GLN A 132 -17.36 5.52 -3.85
CA GLN A 132 -17.39 6.33 -2.64
C GLN A 132 -16.28 5.88 -1.68
N ALA A 133 -15.37 6.77 -1.34
CA ALA A 133 -14.27 6.53 -0.43
C ALA A 133 -14.21 7.60 0.66
N ASP A 134 -14.05 7.18 1.90
CA ASP A 134 -13.78 8.05 3.02
C ASP A 134 -12.25 8.27 3.20
N ALA A 135 -11.45 7.33 2.67
CA ALA A 135 -9.99 7.44 2.66
C ALA A 135 -9.38 6.78 1.42
N PHE A 136 -8.30 7.38 0.94
CA PHE A 136 -7.38 6.81 -0.03
C PHE A 136 -6.06 6.53 0.68
N ILE A 137 -5.55 5.29 0.57
CA ILE A 137 -4.24 4.90 1.06
C ILE A 137 -3.40 4.50 -0.14
N ILE A 138 -2.36 5.28 -0.41
CA ILE A 138 -1.46 5.09 -1.55
C ILE A 138 -0.13 4.57 -1.04
N TYR A 139 0.31 3.42 -1.52
CA TYR A 139 1.63 2.85 -1.27
C TYR A 139 2.52 3.11 -2.47
N THR A 140 3.60 3.85 -2.28
CA THR A 140 4.54 4.26 -3.34
C THR A 140 5.96 4.38 -2.79
N ASP A 141 6.96 4.42 -3.64
CA ASP A 141 8.31 4.85 -3.27
C ASP A 141 8.50 6.36 -3.37
N SER A 142 7.51 7.08 -3.87
CA SER A 142 7.47 8.55 -3.98
C SER A 142 8.58 9.17 -4.84
N ASP A 143 9.30 8.39 -5.64
CA ASP A 143 10.47 8.90 -6.37
C ASP A 143 10.13 9.65 -7.65
N THR A 144 9.01 9.33 -8.27
CA THR A 144 8.60 9.93 -9.54
C THR A 144 7.14 10.32 -9.52
N TRP A 145 6.87 11.45 -10.16
CA TRP A 145 5.53 11.91 -10.45
C TRP A 145 5.37 12.06 -11.97
N ASP A 146 4.43 11.33 -12.52
CA ASP A 146 4.08 11.35 -13.93
C ASP A 146 2.55 11.53 -14.02
N GLY A 147 2.09 12.72 -14.34
CA GLY A 147 0.64 13.00 -14.39
C GLY A 147 0.34 14.44 -14.74
N HIS A 148 -0.92 14.72 -15.06
CA HIS A 148 -1.36 16.05 -15.47
C HIS A 148 -1.79 16.94 -14.30
N ILE A 149 -2.15 16.35 -13.16
CA ILE A 149 -2.54 17.07 -11.96
C ILE A 149 -1.88 16.46 -10.73
N HIS A 150 -1.57 17.29 -9.75
CA HIS A 150 -0.99 16.82 -8.49
C HIS A 150 -2.04 16.03 -7.66
N PRO A 151 -1.65 14.99 -6.89
CA PRO A 151 -2.56 14.22 -6.04
C PRO A 151 -3.42 15.06 -5.10
N VAL A 152 -2.87 16.16 -4.55
CA VAL A 152 -3.62 17.16 -3.77
C VAL A 152 -4.80 17.74 -4.55
N GLN A 153 -4.59 18.08 -5.81
CA GLN A 153 -5.65 18.61 -6.67
C GLN A 153 -6.69 17.54 -7.02
N ALA A 154 -6.24 16.31 -7.26
CA ALA A 154 -7.13 15.18 -7.52
C ALA A 154 -8.04 14.89 -6.31
N LEU A 155 -7.50 14.93 -5.07
CA LEU A 155 -8.29 14.76 -3.86
C LEU A 155 -9.30 15.92 -3.69
N ARG A 156 -8.88 17.18 -3.88
CA ARG A 156 -9.79 18.34 -3.83
C ARG A 156 -10.93 18.18 -4.82
N LYS A 157 -10.63 17.81 -6.07
CA LYS A 157 -11.63 17.54 -7.09
C LYS A 157 -12.59 16.42 -6.70
N TYR A 158 -12.07 15.34 -6.09
CA TYR A 158 -12.89 14.24 -5.59
C TYR A 158 -13.85 14.72 -4.49
N ARG A 159 -13.34 15.44 -3.48
CA ARG A 159 -14.14 16.03 -2.39
C ARG A 159 -15.24 16.96 -2.91
N GLU A 160 -14.89 17.86 -3.84
CA GLU A 160 -15.84 18.81 -4.44
C GLU A 160 -16.97 18.12 -5.22
N LYS A 161 -16.63 17.08 -5.97
CA LYS A 161 -17.61 16.39 -6.83
C LYS A 161 -18.49 15.41 -6.07
N THR A 162 -17.98 14.80 -5.01
CA THR A 162 -18.70 13.78 -4.24
C THR A 162 -19.35 14.31 -2.98
N GLY A 163 -18.91 15.45 -2.46
CA GLY A 163 -19.31 15.97 -1.14
C GLY A 163 -18.72 15.17 0.03
N ILE A 164 -17.85 14.17 -0.24
CA ILE A 164 -17.23 13.34 0.79
C ILE A 164 -15.93 14.00 1.23
N PRO A 165 -15.70 14.26 2.55
CA PRO A 165 -14.46 14.82 3.06
C PRO A 165 -13.36 13.73 3.14
N ALA A 166 -13.08 13.10 2.00
CA ALA A 166 -12.16 12.00 1.91
C ALA A 166 -10.74 12.39 2.38
N LYS A 167 -10.06 11.47 3.06
CA LYS A 167 -8.67 11.64 3.50
C LYS A 167 -7.70 11.00 2.51
N LEU A 168 -6.47 11.51 2.47
CA LEU A 168 -5.38 10.94 1.69
C LEU A 168 -4.23 10.57 2.61
N ILE A 169 -3.84 9.32 2.60
CA ILE A 169 -2.68 8.80 3.29
C ILE A 169 -1.70 8.28 2.25
N VAL A 170 -0.50 8.83 2.22
CA VAL A 170 0.57 8.38 1.34
C VAL A 170 1.61 7.65 2.17
N ILE A 171 1.88 6.40 1.83
CA ILE A 171 2.85 5.57 2.51
C ILE A 171 4.07 5.46 1.61
N GLY A 172 5.09 6.26 1.92
CA GLY A 172 6.39 6.25 1.28
C GLY A 172 7.21 5.06 1.78
N MET A 173 7.35 4.04 0.95
CA MET A 173 8.10 2.83 1.29
C MET A 173 9.60 3.07 1.42
N VAL A 174 10.09 4.16 0.83
CA VAL A 174 11.49 4.61 0.87
C VAL A 174 11.55 6.01 1.46
N ALA A 175 12.51 6.24 2.36
CA ALA A 175 12.76 7.57 2.90
C ALA A 175 13.48 8.43 1.84
N ASN A 176 12.74 9.33 1.23
CA ASN A 176 13.26 10.35 0.34
C ASN A 176 12.80 11.75 0.79
N LYS A 177 13.23 12.80 0.10
CA LYS A 177 12.87 14.19 0.43
C LYS A 177 11.50 14.62 -0.14
N PHE A 178 10.82 13.73 -0.83
CA PHE A 178 9.57 14.04 -1.50
C PHE A 178 8.38 13.82 -0.57
N SER A 179 7.43 14.74 -0.59
CA SER A 179 6.15 14.66 0.13
C SER A 179 5.03 14.91 -0.87
N ILE A 180 4.00 14.07 -0.83
CA ILE A 180 2.82 14.18 -1.68
C ILE A 180 1.69 14.90 -0.94
N ALA A 181 1.53 14.65 0.36
CA ALA A 181 0.51 15.28 1.17
C ALA A 181 0.76 16.79 1.32
N ASP A 182 -0.31 17.57 1.26
CA ASP A 182 -0.26 18.99 1.58
C ASP A 182 -0.23 19.16 3.11
N PRO A 183 0.83 19.67 3.71
CA PRO A 183 0.92 19.82 5.16
C PRO A 183 -0.09 20.84 5.75
N LEU A 184 -0.74 21.63 4.89
CA LEU A 184 -1.79 22.56 5.28
C LEU A 184 -3.20 21.94 5.20
N ASP A 185 -3.33 20.73 4.68
CA ASP A 185 -4.61 20.01 4.62
C ASP A 185 -4.66 18.94 5.72
N ALA A 186 -5.41 19.18 6.78
CA ALA A 186 -5.56 18.26 7.91
C ALA A 186 -6.13 16.87 7.51
N GLY A 187 -6.69 16.74 6.32
CA GLY A 187 -7.14 15.47 5.76
C GLY A 187 -6.09 14.75 4.92
N MET A 188 -4.83 15.19 4.95
CA MET A 188 -3.73 14.54 4.25
C MET A 188 -2.59 14.18 5.20
N MET A 189 -1.94 13.03 4.98
CA MET A 189 -0.84 12.56 5.81
C MET A 189 0.16 11.76 4.97
N ASP A 190 1.44 12.06 5.12
CA ASP A 190 2.54 11.21 4.66
C ASP A 190 3.05 10.33 5.81
N VAL A 191 3.20 9.05 5.56
CA VAL A 191 3.84 8.09 6.45
C VAL A 191 5.04 7.50 5.72
N VAL A 192 6.21 7.56 6.32
CA VAL A 192 7.44 7.07 5.68
C VAL A 192 7.97 5.86 6.42
N GLY A 193 8.25 4.80 5.67
CA GLY A 193 8.90 3.60 6.15
C GLY A 193 7.97 2.41 6.31
N PHE A 194 8.59 1.30 6.73
CA PHE A 194 7.92 0.02 6.99
C PHE A 194 8.00 -0.26 8.49
N ASP A 195 6.94 0.10 9.22
CA ASP A 195 6.85 0.00 10.68
C ASP A 195 5.57 -0.69 11.13
N THR A 196 5.65 -1.44 12.22
CA THR A 196 4.50 -2.16 12.80
C THR A 196 3.47 -1.25 13.44
N ALA A 197 3.82 0.00 13.78
CA ALA A 197 2.90 0.99 14.30
C ALA A 197 2.10 1.72 13.20
N ALA A 198 2.58 1.68 11.95
CA ALA A 198 1.95 2.40 10.85
C ALA A 198 0.44 2.06 10.67
N PRO A 199 -0.02 0.80 10.71
CA PRO A 199 -1.44 0.49 10.57
C PRO A 199 -2.31 1.17 11.64
N GLN A 200 -1.85 1.25 12.89
CA GLN A 200 -2.58 1.90 13.97
C GLN A 200 -2.65 3.43 13.78
N VAL A 201 -1.54 4.05 13.40
CA VAL A 201 -1.49 5.51 13.12
C VAL A 201 -2.43 5.86 11.96
N ILE A 202 -2.42 5.05 10.90
CA ILE A 202 -3.30 5.22 9.73
C ILE A 202 -4.77 5.10 10.16
N SER A 203 -5.12 4.05 10.91
CA SER A 203 -6.49 3.85 11.38
C SER A 203 -6.97 5.03 12.25
N GLN A 204 -6.15 5.49 13.18
CA GLN A 204 -6.47 6.66 14.01
C GLN A 204 -6.66 7.92 13.17
N PHE A 205 -5.80 8.16 12.18
CA PHE A 205 -5.95 9.30 11.28
C PHE A 205 -7.25 9.22 10.47
N ILE A 206 -7.61 8.04 9.98
CA ILE A 206 -8.85 7.86 9.19
C ILE A 206 -10.09 8.17 10.01
N VAL A 207 -10.14 7.79 11.28
CA VAL A 207 -11.33 7.97 12.14
C VAL A 207 -11.35 9.31 12.88
N ALA A 208 -10.24 10.02 12.97
CA ALA A 208 -10.20 11.37 13.55
C ALA A 208 -11.13 12.32 12.79
N ASP A 209 -11.79 13.23 13.49
CA ASP A 209 -12.67 14.27 12.91
C ASP A 209 -11.87 15.46 12.34
#